data_869afd5955d190e9eb9ee3f294589814
#
_entry.id   869afd5955d190e9eb9ee3f294589814
#
_cell.length_a   1.000
_cell.length_b   1.000
_cell.length_c   1.000
_cell.angle_alpha   90.00
_cell.angle_beta   90.00
_cell.angle_gamma   90.00
#
_symmetry.space_group_name_H-M   'P 1'
#
loop_
_entity.id
_entity.type
_entity.pdbx_description
1 polymer ?
#
loop_
_entity_poly.entity_id
_entity_poly.type
_entity_poly.pdbx_seq_one_letter_code
_entity_poly.pdbx_strand_id
1 'polypeptide(L)'
;MNFHEIRFPTGLSFGSTGGPERRTDIVTMVNGFEERNTPWEHSRRRYDAGLGLRSLDDVDTLITFFEARRGQLYGFRWKDWSDYKSCPPSRDVGPLDQEIGRGDGRTTTFLLKKLYVSGDQSYARPILKPVAGSVRVALAADPKVDTVEFNVDLTRGRVIFTSPPDIDVRITAGFEFDVPVRFDTDRIHTSMATFNAGEVPAVPVIEVRL
;
A
#
# COMPACT_ATOMS: atom_id res chain seq x y z
N MET A 1 -6.58 -8.55 -15.47
CA MET A 1 -5.70 -7.55 -14.84
C MET A 1 -4.35 -8.21 -14.60
N ASN A 2 -3.25 -7.60 -15.02
CA ASN A 2 -1.92 -8.22 -14.94
C ASN A 2 -1.30 -7.99 -13.56
N PHE A 3 -1.84 -8.65 -12.52
CA PHE A 3 -1.38 -8.52 -11.14
C PHE A 3 -1.24 -9.90 -10.48
N HIS A 4 -0.10 -10.17 -9.88
CA HIS A 4 0.16 -11.38 -9.10
C HIS A 4 0.04 -11.05 -7.60
N GLU A 5 -0.82 -11.76 -6.87
CA GLU A 5 -1.05 -11.57 -5.44
C GLU A 5 0.11 -12.13 -4.58
N ILE A 6 1.33 -11.85 -5.01
CA ILE A 6 2.57 -12.27 -4.34
C ILE A 6 3.30 -11.03 -3.84
N ARG A 7 3.80 -11.11 -2.62
CA ARG A 7 4.59 -10.04 -2.00
C ARG A 7 6.05 -10.11 -2.45
N PHE A 8 6.62 -8.95 -2.77
CA PHE A 8 8.07 -8.82 -2.95
C PHE A 8 8.80 -9.25 -1.67
N PRO A 9 9.95 -9.93 -1.76
CA PRO A 9 10.69 -10.40 -0.60
C PRO A 9 10.97 -9.26 0.39
N THR A 10 10.47 -9.40 1.62
CA THR A 10 10.50 -8.32 2.61
C THR A 10 11.92 -7.99 3.10
N GLY A 11 12.83 -8.98 3.09
CA GLY A 11 14.25 -8.75 3.36
C GLY A 11 14.92 -7.85 2.33
N LEU A 12 14.49 -7.91 1.06
CA LEU A 12 15.00 -7.05 -0.01
C LEU A 12 14.34 -5.67 -0.02
N SER A 13 13.07 -5.58 0.38
CA SER A 13 12.38 -4.27 0.49
C SER A 13 12.75 -3.49 1.74
N PHE A 14 13.31 -4.14 2.76
CA PHE A 14 13.77 -3.45 3.97
C PHE A 14 14.95 -2.54 3.65
N GLY A 15 14.84 -1.27 4.03
CA GLY A 15 15.82 -0.25 3.73
C GLY A 15 15.67 0.40 2.35
N SER A 16 14.63 0.04 1.57
CA SER A 16 14.31 0.76 0.33
C SER A 16 14.04 2.24 0.60
N THR A 17 14.37 3.07 -0.37
CA THR A 17 14.06 4.50 -0.37
C THR A 17 12.81 4.78 -1.18
N GLY A 18 12.05 5.82 -0.82
CA GLY A 18 10.84 6.19 -1.58
C GLY A 18 9.76 6.79 -0.71
N GLY A 19 8.58 6.98 -1.31
CA GLY A 19 7.44 7.56 -0.61
C GLY A 19 6.35 8.05 -1.56
N PRO A 20 5.43 8.91 -1.05
CA PRO A 20 4.34 9.46 -1.84
C PRO A 20 4.83 10.53 -2.82
N GLU A 21 4.38 10.41 -4.05
CA GLU A 21 4.55 11.39 -5.13
C GLU A 21 3.18 12.01 -5.44
N ARG A 22 3.14 13.33 -5.63
CA ARG A 22 1.98 14.07 -6.13
C ARG A 22 2.38 14.88 -7.35
N ARG A 23 1.41 15.17 -8.20
CA ARG A 23 1.59 16.09 -9.31
C ARG A 23 0.79 17.36 -9.02
N THR A 24 1.47 18.50 -9.11
CA THR A 24 0.86 19.81 -8.99
C THR A 24 1.30 20.65 -10.17
N ASP A 25 0.35 21.15 -10.93
CA ASP A 25 0.59 22.09 -12.00
C ASP A 25 0.48 23.51 -11.40
N ILE A 26 1.56 24.31 -11.53
CA ILE A 26 1.67 25.65 -10.94
C ILE A 26 1.76 26.66 -12.09
N VAL A 27 0.85 27.64 -12.08
CA VAL A 27 0.85 28.76 -12.99
C VAL A 27 1.13 30.05 -12.22
N THR A 28 2.28 30.67 -12.49
CA THR A 28 2.62 31.97 -11.91
C THR A 28 2.08 33.08 -12.77
N MET A 29 1.26 33.94 -12.19
CA MET A 29 0.68 35.12 -12.87
C MET A 29 1.68 36.28 -12.89
N VAL A 30 1.48 37.24 -13.79
CA VAL A 30 2.35 38.44 -13.96
C VAL A 30 2.46 39.27 -12.68
N ASN A 31 1.45 39.23 -11.82
CA ASN A 31 1.41 39.94 -10.54
C ASN A 31 2.14 39.19 -9.40
N GLY A 32 2.78 38.04 -9.70
CA GLY A 32 3.53 37.21 -8.73
C GLY A 32 2.70 36.24 -7.91
N PHE A 33 1.38 36.21 -8.08
CA PHE A 33 0.53 35.17 -7.46
C PHE A 33 0.61 33.85 -8.22
N GLU A 34 0.34 32.75 -7.52
CA GLU A 34 0.33 31.41 -8.10
C GLU A 34 -1.07 30.78 -8.04
N GLU A 35 -1.48 30.18 -9.14
CA GLU A 35 -2.57 29.21 -9.15
C GLU A 35 -2.00 27.81 -9.18
N ARG A 36 -2.56 26.94 -8.33
CA ARG A 36 -2.10 25.54 -8.16
C ARG A 36 -3.25 24.60 -8.44
N ASN A 37 -3.01 23.65 -9.31
CA ASN A 37 -3.96 22.60 -9.65
C ASN A 37 -3.32 21.24 -9.50
N THR A 38 -4.08 20.23 -9.02
CA THR A 38 -3.63 18.84 -8.91
C THR A 38 -4.48 17.94 -9.80
N PRO A 39 -3.91 17.36 -10.88
CA PRO A 39 -4.64 16.45 -11.75
C PRO A 39 -4.83 15.06 -11.13
N TRP A 40 -4.15 14.76 -10.01
CA TRP A 40 -4.25 13.48 -9.33
C TRP A 40 -5.06 13.60 -8.05
N GLU A 41 -6.15 12.84 -7.98
CA GLU A 41 -6.94 12.70 -6.74
C GLU A 41 -6.12 12.03 -5.64
N HIS A 42 -5.42 10.94 -5.97
CA HIS A 42 -4.60 10.19 -5.03
C HIS A 42 -3.12 10.32 -5.36
N SER A 43 -2.30 10.38 -4.30
CA SER A 43 -0.84 10.26 -4.44
C SER A 43 -0.48 8.88 -5.00
N ARG A 44 0.67 8.79 -5.66
CA ARG A 44 1.27 7.55 -6.15
C ARG A 44 2.55 7.28 -5.38
N ARG A 45 2.81 6.03 -5.05
CA ARG A 45 4.04 5.65 -4.35
C ARG A 45 5.11 5.27 -5.37
N ARG A 46 6.33 5.70 -5.10
CA ARG A 46 7.50 5.31 -5.87
C ARG A 46 8.61 4.90 -4.90
N TYR A 47 9.26 3.78 -5.20
CA TYR A 47 10.33 3.24 -4.36
C TYR A 47 11.50 2.82 -5.20
N ASP A 48 12.67 2.72 -4.55
CA ASP A 48 13.85 2.07 -5.07
C ASP A 48 14.36 1.07 -4.02
N ALA A 49 14.40 -0.21 -4.38
CA ALA A 49 14.94 -1.29 -3.57
C ALA A 49 16.41 -1.59 -3.88
N GLY A 50 17.03 -0.82 -4.75
CA GLY A 50 18.47 -0.90 -5.02
C GLY A 50 19.25 -0.42 -3.80
N LEU A 51 19.88 -1.32 -3.09
CA LEU A 51 20.59 -1.05 -1.86
C LEU A 51 21.98 -1.69 -1.92
N GLY A 52 22.86 -1.17 -2.77
CA GLY A 52 24.27 -1.50 -2.75
C GLY A 52 24.58 -3.00 -2.64
N LEU A 53 25.52 -3.32 -1.77
CA LEU A 53 26.05 -4.67 -1.64
C LEU A 53 25.04 -5.66 -1.03
N ARG A 54 24.83 -6.79 -1.72
CA ARG A 54 23.94 -7.89 -1.30
C ARG A 54 24.63 -9.23 -1.45
N SER A 55 24.13 -10.24 -0.75
CA SER A 55 24.56 -11.63 -0.99
C SER A 55 24.18 -12.07 -2.40
N LEU A 56 24.87 -13.06 -2.94
CA LEU A 56 24.53 -13.62 -4.26
C LEU A 56 23.12 -14.26 -4.24
N ASP A 57 22.71 -14.84 -3.12
CA ASP A 57 21.37 -15.42 -2.95
C ASP A 57 20.29 -14.32 -3.00
N ASP A 58 20.55 -13.14 -2.44
CA ASP A 58 19.64 -11.99 -2.54
C ASP A 58 19.51 -11.52 -3.99
N VAL A 59 20.64 -11.46 -4.72
CA VAL A 59 20.65 -11.09 -6.14
C VAL A 59 19.89 -12.13 -6.97
N ASP A 60 20.09 -13.42 -6.73
CA ASP A 60 19.36 -14.49 -7.41
C ASP A 60 17.85 -14.42 -7.12
N THR A 61 17.48 -14.21 -5.86
CA THR A 61 16.10 -14.02 -5.45
C THR A 61 15.45 -12.84 -6.18
N LEU A 62 16.16 -11.71 -6.31
CA LEU A 62 15.69 -10.55 -7.04
C LEU A 62 15.50 -10.84 -8.53
N ILE A 63 16.49 -11.44 -9.17
CA ILE A 63 16.43 -11.80 -10.60
C ILE A 63 15.29 -12.77 -10.85
N THR A 64 15.16 -13.82 -10.05
CA THR A 64 14.07 -14.79 -10.14
C THR A 64 12.70 -14.11 -10.00
N PHE A 65 12.57 -13.19 -9.04
CA PHE A 65 11.33 -12.45 -8.86
C PHE A 65 11.02 -11.53 -10.05
N PHE A 66 12.03 -10.84 -10.58
CA PHE A 66 11.90 -9.95 -11.74
C PHE A 66 11.48 -10.69 -13.01
N GLU A 67 12.16 -11.80 -13.31
CA GLU A 67 11.85 -12.64 -14.47
C GLU A 67 10.44 -13.22 -14.39
N ALA A 68 10.02 -13.68 -13.21
CA ALA A 68 8.68 -14.19 -12.99
C ALA A 68 7.59 -13.10 -13.12
N ARG A 69 7.92 -11.82 -13.02
CA ARG A 69 7.02 -10.67 -13.25
C ARG A 69 7.15 -10.09 -14.65
N ARG A 70 8.09 -10.59 -15.46
CA ARG A 70 8.39 -10.13 -16.83
C ARG A 70 8.60 -8.61 -16.88
N GLY A 71 9.52 -8.14 -16.05
CA GLY A 71 9.80 -6.71 -15.92
C GLY A 71 8.57 -5.92 -15.48
N GLN A 72 8.15 -4.95 -16.27
CA GLN A 72 7.04 -4.05 -15.97
C GLN A 72 5.64 -4.67 -16.15
N LEU A 73 5.53 -5.90 -16.70
CA LEU A 73 4.25 -6.43 -17.17
C LEU A 73 3.27 -6.76 -16.04
N TYR A 74 3.76 -7.41 -14.96
CA TYR A 74 2.90 -7.85 -13.87
C TYR A 74 3.14 -7.05 -12.60
N GLY A 75 2.04 -6.59 -11.99
CA GLY A 75 2.06 -6.00 -10.66
C GLY A 75 2.24 -7.06 -9.57
N PHE A 76 2.63 -6.60 -8.39
CA PHE A 76 2.84 -7.41 -7.19
C PHE A 76 2.63 -6.58 -5.92
N ARG A 77 2.62 -7.23 -4.75
CA ARG A 77 2.46 -6.58 -3.45
C ARG A 77 3.81 -6.11 -2.92
N TRP A 78 3.84 -4.89 -2.41
CA TRP A 78 5.03 -4.25 -1.83
C TRP A 78 4.76 -3.81 -0.40
N LYS A 79 5.58 -4.24 0.55
CA LYS A 79 5.54 -3.71 1.91
C LYS A 79 6.32 -2.39 1.98
N ASP A 80 5.60 -1.30 2.20
CA ASP A 80 6.19 0.00 2.52
C ASP A 80 6.49 0.05 4.02
N TRP A 81 7.74 -0.10 4.41
CA TRP A 81 8.14 -0.12 5.81
C TRP A 81 7.89 1.20 6.56
N SER A 82 7.72 2.30 5.85
CA SER A 82 7.39 3.60 6.42
C SER A 82 5.88 3.80 6.62
N ASP A 83 5.04 3.10 5.83
CA ASP A 83 3.59 3.31 5.80
C ASP A 83 2.82 2.01 5.46
N TYR A 84 2.85 1.01 6.37
CA TYR A 84 2.24 -0.30 6.16
C TYR A 84 1.10 -0.66 7.12
N LYS A 85 0.76 0.23 8.08
CA LYS A 85 -0.30 0.01 9.08
C LYS A 85 -1.34 1.13 9.08
N SER A 86 -2.53 0.79 9.58
CA SER A 86 -3.62 1.73 9.85
C SER A 86 -3.33 2.71 10.98
N CYS A 87 -2.41 2.39 11.89
CA CYS A 87 -2.02 3.17 13.06
C CYS A 87 -0.56 3.62 12.98
N PRO A 88 -0.09 4.50 13.90
CA PRO A 88 1.32 4.84 14.03
C PRO A 88 2.21 3.60 14.21
N PRO A 89 3.47 3.63 13.73
CA PRO A 89 4.38 2.48 13.80
C PRO A 89 4.63 1.94 15.22
N SER A 90 4.53 2.81 16.23
CA SER A 90 4.74 2.49 17.65
C SER A 90 3.58 1.74 18.31
N ARG A 91 2.43 1.59 17.63
CA ARG A 91 1.25 0.91 18.16
C ARG A 91 0.93 -0.36 17.38
N ASP A 92 0.31 -1.33 18.05
CA ASP A 92 -0.27 -2.47 17.40
C ASP A 92 -1.58 -2.12 16.70
N VAL A 93 -1.89 -2.86 15.63
CA VAL A 93 -3.12 -2.71 14.86
C VAL A 93 -4.33 -3.07 15.74
N GLY A 94 -5.26 -2.14 15.86
CA GLY A 94 -6.47 -2.30 16.65
C GLY A 94 -7.75 -2.06 15.82
N PRO A 95 -8.89 -2.63 16.22
CA PRO A 95 -10.14 -2.53 15.46
C PRO A 95 -10.70 -1.10 15.37
N LEU A 96 -10.17 -0.16 16.14
CA LEU A 96 -10.65 1.23 16.22
C LEU A 96 -9.76 2.24 15.46
N ASP A 97 -8.75 1.77 14.73
CA ASP A 97 -7.73 2.65 14.13
C ASP A 97 -8.30 3.63 13.10
N GLN A 98 -9.18 3.16 12.20
CA GLN A 98 -9.71 3.96 11.09
C GLN A 98 -11.23 3.82 10.99
N GLU A 99 -11.95 4.92 10.82
CA GLU A 99 -13.37 4.86 10.47
C GLU A 99 -13.51 4.59 8.97
N ILE A 100 -14.05 3.43 8.62
CA ILE A 100 -14.24 3.02 7.22
C ILE A 100 -15.64 3.34 6.68
N GLY A 101 -16.61 3.57 7.55
CA GLY A 101 -17.97 3.94 7.16
C GLY A 101 -18.96 3.98 8.32
N ARG A 102 -20.24 4.12 7.97
CA ARG A 102 -21.37 3.99 8.87
C ARG A 102 -22.42 3.07 8.25
N GLY A 103 -23.09 2.31 9.09
CA GLY A 103 -24.18 1.44 8.68
C GLY A 103 -25.38 2.23 8.15
N ASP A 104 -26.08 1.64 7.20
CA ASP A 104 -27.34 2.17 6.65
C ASP A 104 -28.47 1.12 6.70
N GLY A 105 -28.22 -0.01 7.37
CA GLY A 105 -29.14 -1.14 7.48
C GLY A 105 -29.31 -1.95 6.19
N ARG A 106 -28.50 -1.69 5.14
CA ARG A 106 -28.60 -2.34 3.81
C ARG A 106 -27.25 -2.74 3.23
N THR A 107 -26.27 -1.86 3.31
CA THR A 107 -24.94 -2.06 2.75
C THR A 107 -24.13 -3.02 3.62
N THR A 108 -23.55 -4.04 3.01
CA THR A 108 -22.68 -5.01 3.70
C THR A 108 -21.20 -4.83 3.37
N THR A 109 -20.85 -4.04 2.35
CA THR A 109 -19.49 -3.95 1.82
C THR A 109 -18.91 -2.56 2.05
N PHE A 110 -17.76 -2.48 2.73
CA PHE A 110 -17.08 -1.24 3.07
C PHE A 110 -15.62 -1.29 2.62
N LEU A 111 -15.16 -0.20 1.99
CA LEU A 111 -13.77 -0.09 1.53
C LEU A 111 -12.84 0.25 2.70
N LEU A 112 -11.71 -0.43 2.77
CA LEU A 112 -10.63 -0.05 3.67
C LEU A 112 -10.00 1.26 3.20
N LYS A 113 -9.78 2.17 4.13
CA LYS A 113 -9.12 3.46 3.88
C LYS A 113 -8.25 3.85 5.07
N LYS A 114 -7.15 4.53 4.79
CA LYS A 114 -6.32 5.17 5.81
C LYS A 114 -6.46 6.68 5.70
N LEU A 115 -6.79 7.32 6.81
CA LEU A 115 -6.93 8.76 6.92
C LEU A 115 -5.62 9.36 7.43
N TYR A 116 -5.06 10.30 6.68
CA TYR A 116 -3.93 11.12 7.08
C TYR A 116 -4.46 12.49 7.48
N VAL A 117 -4.19 12.90 8.72
CA VAL A 117 -4.71 14.15 9.29
C VAL A 117 -3.55 15.03 9.72
N SER A 118 -3.60 16.32 9.36
CA SER A 118 -2.68 17.34 9.83
C SER A 118 -3.43 18.66 9.98
N GLY A 119 -3.57 19.14 11.22
CA GLY A 119 -4.46 20.25 11.54
C GLY A 119 -5.90 19.96 11.10
N ASP A 120 -6.50 20.90 10.40
CA ASP A 120 -7.89 20.78 9.89
C ASP A 120 -7.98 20.07 8.53
N GLN A 121 -6.84 19.66 7.97
CA GLN A 121 -6.79 19.01 6.66
C GLN A 121 -6.66 17.50 6.78
N SER A 122 -7.34 16.80 5.90
CA SER A 122 -7.27 15.34 5.85
C SER A 122 -7.24 14.82 4.42
N TYR A 123 -6.61 13.65 4.27
CA TYR A 123 -6.59 12.90 3.02
C TYR A 123 -6.90 11.44 3.30
N ALA A 124 -7.93 10.90 2.66
CA ALA A 124 -8.31 9.50 2.75
C ALA A 124 -7.71 8.71 1.58
N ARG A 125 -6.82 7.76 1.89
CA ARG A 125 -6.23 6.85 0.91
C ARG A 125 -7.00 5.55 0.90
N PRO A 126 -7.50 5.09 -0.28
CA PRO A 126 -8.04 3.74 -0.42
C PRO A 126 -6.94 2.69 -0.21
N ILE A 127 -7.26 1.64 0.54
CA ILE A 127 -6.33 0.52 0.80
C ILE A 127 -6.83 -0.70 0.06
N LEU A 128 -6.12 -1.10 -0.99
CA LEU A 128 -6.56 -2.16 -1.91
C LEU A 128 -5.99 -3.54 -1.55
N LYS A 129 -4.84 -3.60 -0.87
CA LYS A 129 -4.10 -4.83 -0.61
C LYS A 129 -3.85 -5.04 0.89
N PRO A 130 -4.90 -5.24 1.71
CA PRO A 130 -4.68 -5.59 3.11
C PRO A 130 -3.93 -6.91 3.24
N VAL A 131 -3.20 -7.06 4.34
CA VAL A 131 -2.46 -8.28 4.67
C VAL A 131 -3.42 -9.30 5.27
N ALA A 132 -3.37 -10.53 4.79
CA ALA A 132 -4.19 -11.61 5.31
C ALA A 132 -4.01 -11.79 6.83
N GLY A 133 -5.12 -11.95 7.56
CA GLY A 133 -5.14 -12.15 9.00
C GLY A 133 -4.78 -10.92 9.85
N SER A 134 -4.49 -9.75 9.23
CA SER A 134 -4.19 -8.52 9.97
C SER A 134 -5.41 -7.64 10.23
N VAL A 135 -6.50 -7.84 9.49
CA VAL A 135 -7.68 -6.97 9.56
C VAL A 135 -8.46 -7.23 10.84
N ARG A 136 -8.74 -6.17 11.57
CA ARG A 136 -9.56 -6.15 12.79
C ARG A 136 -10.69 -5.16 12.58
N VAL A 137 -11.92 -5.56 12.87
CA VAL A 137 -13.11 -4.74 12.61
C VAL A 137 -13.91 -4.57 13.88
N ALA A 138 -14.54 -3.40 14.06
CA ALA A 138 -15.50 -3.17 15.13
C ALA A 138 -16.74 -2.43 14.63
N LEU A 139 -17.89 -2.73 15.22
CA LEU A 139 -19.16 -2.01 15.09
C LEU A 139 -19.47 -1.33 16.42
N ALA A 140 -19.67 0.00 16.43
CA ALA A 140 -19.89 0.79 17.63
C ALA A 140 -18.87 0.50 18.77
N ALA A 141 -17.59 0.27 18.40
CA ALA A 141 -16.48 -0.13 19.26
C ALA A 141 -16.53 -1.59 19.77
N ASP A 142 -17.50 -2.40 19.37
CA ASP A 142 -17.58 -3.84 19.67
C ASP A 142 -16.81 -4.63 18.59
N PRO A 143 -15.69 -5.33 18.95
CA PRO A 143 -14.89 -6.10 17.99
C PRO A 143 -15.68 -7.26 17.37
N LYS A 144 -15.53 -7.43 16.07
CA LYS A 144 -16.19 -8.48 15.29
C LYS A 144 -15.23 -9.62 14.93
N VAL A 145 -15.79 -10.83 14.80
CA VAL A 145 -15.03 -12.05 14.53
C VAL A 145 -14.89 -12.26 13.03
N ASP A 146 -13.64 -12.30 12.57
CA ASP A 146 -13.31 -12.62 11.17
C ASP A 146 -13.84 -14.02 10.77
N THR A 147 -14.25 -14.15 9.51
CA THR A 147 -14.84 -15.36 8.92
C THR A 147 -16.20 -15.79 9.48
N VAL A 148 -16.69 -15.16 10.55
CA VAL A 148 -18.00 -15.42 11.16
C VAL A 148 -18.95 -14.24 10.90
N GLU A 149 -18.57 -13.05 11.33
CA GLU A 149 -19.40 -11.84 11.21
C GLU A 149 -19.04 -10.99 9.99
N PHE A 150 -17.80 -11.12 9.50
CA PHE A 150 -17.35 -10.47 8.27
C PHE A 150 -16.29 -11.33 7.55
N ASN A 151 -16.05 -11.02 6.28
CA ASN A 151 -14.94 -11.53 5.47
C ASN A 151 -14.17 -10.36 4.86
N VAL A 152 -12.93 -10.60 4.42
CA VAL A 152 -12.07 -9.59 3.81
C VAL A 152 -11.72 -9.98 2.37
N ASP A 153 -12.08 -9.12 1.41
CA ASP A 153 -11.56 -9.22 0.05
C ASP A 153 -10.14 -8.62 0.02
N LEU A 154 -9.14 -9.48 0.09
CA LEU A 154 -7.73 -9.11 0.11
C LEU A 154 -7.23 -8.54 -1.23
N THR A 155 -8.00 -8.69 -2.30
CA THR A 155 -7.63 -8.22 -3.65
C THR A 155 -8.11 -6.81 -3.94
N ARG A 156 -9.20 -6.38 -3.26
CA ARG A 156 -9.85 -5.09 -3.46
C ARG A 156 -9.95 -4.24 -2.19
N GLY A 157 -9.45 -4.75 -1.05
CA GLY A 157 -9.46 -4.02 0.21
C GLY A 157 -10.86 -3.74 0.75
N ARG A 158 -11.72 -4.76 0.78
CA ARG A 158 -13.11 -4.64 1.22
C ARG A 158 -13.38 -5.51 2.44
N VAL A 159 -14.08 -4.94 3.41
CA VAL A 159 -14.74 -5.69 4.49
C VAL A 159 -16.16 -5.99 4.03
N ILE A 160 -16.57 -7.24 4.12
CA ILE A 160 -17.89 -7.73 3.68
C ILE A 160 -18.56 -8.38 4.88
N PHE A 161 -19.57 -7.71 5.47
CA PHE A 161 -20.32 -8.23 6.59
C PHE A 161 -21.31 -9.31 6.15
N THR A 162 -21.54 -10.30 7.01
CA THR A 162 -22.58 -11.33 6.83
C THR A 162 -23.99 -10.77 6.91
N SER A 163 -24.17 -9.74 7.73
CA SER A 163 -25.44 -8.98 7.84
C SER A 163 -25.13 -7.48 7.80
N PRO A 164 -25.98 -6.67 7.17
CA PRO A 164 -25.74 -5.24 7.08
C PRO A 164 -25.72 -4.62 8.50
N PRO A 165 -24.73 -3.76 8.82
CA PRO A 165 -24.70 -3.03 10.07
C PRO A 165 -25.91 -2.08 10.18
N ASP A 166 -26.44 -1.95 11.42
CA ASP A 166 -27.58 -1.09 11.70
C ASP A 166 -27.31 0.38 11.32
N ILE A 167 -28.41 1.13 11.14
CA ILE A 167 -28.37 2.55 10.78
C ILE A 167 -27.53 3.34 11.79
N ASP A 168 -26.66 4.23 11.27
CA ASP A 168 -25.75 5.11 12.01
C ASP A 168 -24.69 4.41 12.88
N VAL A 169 -24.61 3.09 12.86
CA VAL A 169 -23.54 2.36 13.55
C VAL A 169 -22.19 2.71 12.90
N ARG A 170 -21.27 3.20 13.72
CA ARG A 170 -19.90 3.50 13.30
C ARG A 170 -19.13 2.22 13.02
N ILE A 171 -18.53 2.12 11.85
CA ILE A 171 -17.73 0.99 11.40
C ILE A 171 -16.26 1.40 11.38
N THR A 172 -15.45 0.68 12.14
CA THR A 172 -14.01 0.94 12.22
C THR A 172 -13.21 -0.30 11.89
N ALA A 173 -12.00 -0.10 11.37
CA ALA A 173 -11.07 -1.19 11.09
C ALA A 173 -9.63 -0.78 11.33
N GLY A 174 -8.81 -1.76 11.76
CA GLY A 174 -7.37 -1.68 11.73
C GLY A 174 -6.78 -2.80 10.89
N PHE A 175 -5.65 -2.54 10.26
CA PHE A 175 -5.05 -3.46 9.30
C PHE A 175 -3.58 -3.15 9.02
N GLU A 176 -2.84 -4.16 8.59
CA GLU A 176 -1.63 -3.98 7.81
C GLU A 176 -1.98 -4.03 6.32
N PHE A 177 -1.18 -3.37 5.49
CA PHE A 177 -1.41 -3.34 4.05
C PHE A 177 -0.13 -3.28 3.24
N ASP A 178 -0.24 -3.79 2.02
CA ASP A 178 0.76 -3.66 0.98
C ASP A 178 0.33 -2.60 -0.04
N VAL A 179 1.31 -2.04 -0.72
CA VAL A 179 1.10 -1.17 -1.88
C VAL A 179 1.09 -2.04 -3.14
N PRO A 180 0.08 -1.95 -4.01
CA PRO A 180 0.15 -2.59 -5.31
C PRO A 180 1.14 -1.86 -6.20
N VAL A 181 2.21 -2.53 -6.61
CA VAL A 181 3.27 -1.96 -7.44
C VAL A 181 3.58 -2.82 -8.66
N ARG A 182 4.33 -2.28 -9.60
CA ARG A 182 5.08 -2.98 -10.64
C ARG A 182 6.53 -2.49 -10.64
N PHE A 183 7.42 -3.22 -11.27
CA PHE A 183 8.72 -2.65 -11.62
C PHE A 183 8.54 -1.44 -12.55
N ASP A 184 9.39 -0.43 -12.40
CA ASP A 184 9.40 0.75 -13.28
C ASP A 184 10.56 0.71 -14.28
N THR A 185 11.04 -0.50 -14.56
CA THR A 185 12.10 -0.81 -15.53
C THR A 185 11.89 -2.19 -16.11
N ASP A 186 12.29 -2.38 -17.36
CA ASP A 186 12.40 -3.70 -18.02
C ASP A 186 13.84 -4.25 -17.97
N ARG A 187 14.72 -3.58 -17.23
CA ARG A 187 16.13 -3.97 -17.11
C ARG A 187 16.63 -3.77 -15.68
N ILE A 188 17.19 -4.84 -15.11
CA ILE A 188 17.94 -4.79 -13.85
C ILE A 188 19.44 -4.85 -14.19
N HIS A 189 20.21 -3.96 -13.59
CA HIS A 189 21.66 -3.98 -13.65
C HIS A 189 22.20 -4.64 -12.39
N THR A 190 23.03 -5.65 -12.59
CA THR A 190 23.76 -6.31 -11.51
C THR A 190 25.24 -6.26 -11.79
N SER A 191 26.06 -6.04 -10.79
CA SER A 191 27.50 -6.18 -10.87
C SER A 191 28.02 -7.10 -9.77
N MET A 192 29.09 -7.83 -10.06
CA MET A 192 29.76 -8.68 -9.09
C MET A 192 30.87 -7.87 -8.43
N ALA A 193 30.64 -7.44 -7.19
CA ALA A 193 31.60 -6.61 -6.46
C ALA A 193 32.74 -7.43 -5.85
N THR A 194 32.44 -8.66 -5.39
CA THR A 194 33.42 -9.63 -4.88
C THR A 194 32.96 -11.07 -5.18
N PHE A 195 33.74 -12.08 -4.81
CA PHE A 195 33.40 -13.48 -5.04
C PHE A 195 32.10 -13.94 -4.38
N ASN A 196 31.65 -13.27 -3.29
CA ASN A 196 30.44 -13.63 -2.54
C ASN A 196 29.41 -12.48 -2.42
N ALA A 197 29.61 -11.37 -3.14
CA ALA A 197 28.70 -10.24 -3.05
C ALA A 197 28.49 -9.58 -4.42
N GLY A 198 27.23 -9.35 -4.73
CA GLY A 198 26.79 -8.57 -5.88
C GLY A 198 26.23 -7.22 -5.47
N GLU A 199 26.21 -6.30 -6.39
CA GLU A 199 25.62 -4.99 -6.22
C GLU A 199 24.46 -4.81 -7.21
N VAL A 200 23.34 -4.28 -6.70
CA VAL A 200 22.18 -3.90 -7.49
C VAL A 200 21.89 -2.43 -7.22
N PRO A 201 22.41 -1.52 -8.07
CA PRO A 201 22.38 -0.08 -7.77
C PRO A 201 20.96 0.52 -7.75
N ALA A 202 20.03 -0.02 -8.53
CA ALA A 202 18.66 0.48 -8.60
C ALA A 202 17.66 -0.63 -8.93
N VAL A 203 16.55 -0.66 -8.19
CA VAL A 203 15.38 -1.50 -8.44
C VAL A 203 14.13 -0.64 -8.29
N PRO A 204 13.84 0.20 -9.30
CA PRO A 204 12.72 1.12 -9.21
C PRO A 204 11.39 0.37 -9.31
N VAL A 205 10.48 0.67 -8.39
CA VAL A 205 9.10 0.19 -8.38
C VAL A 205 8.14 1.34 -8.22
N ILE A 206 6.96 1.22 -8.81
CA ILE A 206 5.96 2.27 -8.83
C ILE A 206 4.57 1.70 -8.57
N GLU A 207 3.78 2.42 -7.76
CA GLU A 207 2.40 2.05 -7.45
C GLU A 207 1.55 2.00 -8.72
N VAL A 208 0.73 0.96 -8.84
CA VAL A 208 -0.25 0.81 -9.91
C VAL A 208 -1.66 1.04 -9.37
N ARG A 209 -2.50 1.68 -10.18
CA ARG A 209 -3.93 1.83 -9.91
C ARG A 209 -4.65 0.59 -10.44
N LEU A 210 -5.44 -0.06 -9.58
CA LEU A 210 -6.17 -1.30 -9.87
C LEU A 210 -7.68 -1.04 -9.97
#